data_b61748a89ec4d307c2a5f9d48a1b7034
#
_entry.id   b61748a89ec4d307c2a5f9d48a1b7034
#
_cell.length_a   1.000
_cell.length_b   1.000
_cell.length_c   1.000
_cell.angle_alpha   90.00
_cell.angle_beta   90.00
_cell.angle_gamma   90.00
#
_symmetry.space_group_name_H-M   'P 1'
#
loop_
_entity.id
_entity.type
_entity.pdbx_description
1 polymer ?
#
loop_
_entity_poly.entity_id
_entity_poly.type
_entity_poly.pdbx_seq_one_letter_code
_entity_poly.pdbx_strand_id
1 'polypeptide(L)'
;MPFDTTRTQLGAIVATADPRQSNFKKILKLHAKNSSRLRGIRRMGAVHEDKGILAWADQPHLYTDKKFLKGFEQLAQHQFSFDAWVYSTQLQDLIQLARQFPETSIVLDHLGTPAGIFGKVGKNTGLTQTGRDNIFYQWQEDIAELATCPNIYTKMSGLMMPVLGHQFHKDKRLSTKQQMIDLLSPMILHALKSFGTYRVMFGSNFPMDKVSTSLVSLIDAYSDIVASYNASALKNIFYDNARQFYRL
;
A
#
# COMPACT_ATOMS: atom_id res chain seq x y z
N MET A 1 -10.08 -19.98 11.35
CA MET A 1 -11.46 -19.82 11.86
C MET A 1 -12.30 -19.30 10.71
N PRO A 2 -13.50 -19.87 10.45
CA PRO A 2 -14.39 -19.29 9.48
C PRO A 2 -14.77 -17.89 9.92
N PHE A 3 -14.78 -16.93 8.99
CA PHE A 3 -15.27 -15.58 9.25
C PHE A 3 -16.75 -15.68 9.63
N ASP A 4 -17.08 -15.39 10.88
CA ASP A 4 -18.47 -15.21 11.29
C ASP A 4 -18.97 -13.88 10.71
N THR A 5 -19.59 -13.95 9.53
CA THR A 5 -20.13 -12.79 8.82
C THR A 5 -21.25 -12.09 9.59
N THR A 6 -21.83 -12.74 10.60
CA THR A 6 -22.86 -12.17 11.47
C THR A 6 -22.25 -11.21 12.52
N ARG A 7 -20.91 -11.25 12.68
CA ARG A 7 -20.17 -10.47 13.69
C ARG A 7 -19.01 -9.67 13.13
N THR A 8 -19.02 -9.32 11.84
CA THR A 8 -18.00 -8.42 11.28
C THR A 8 -18.01 -7.10 12.03
N GLN A 9 -16.94 -6.82 12.76
CA GLN A 9 -16.78 -5.57 13.51
C GLN A 9 -15.72 -4.70 12.84
N LEU A 10 -16.00 -3.40 12.80
CA LEU A 10 -15.00 -2.42 12.42
C LEU A 10 -13.94 -2.34 13.53
N GLY A 11 -12.74 -2.89 13.29
CA GLY A 11 -11.65 -2.95 14.27
C GLY A 11 -10.92 -1.62 14.42
N ALA A 12 -10.57 -0.98 13.29
CA ALA A 12 -9.85 0.29 13.24
C ALA A 12 -10.38 1.22 12.15
N ILE A 13 -10.10 2.51 12.32
CA ILE A 13 -10.33 3.55 11.33
C ILE A 13 -9.02 4.24 11.05
N VAL A 14 -8.68 4.38 9.76
CA VAL A 14 -7.65 5.27 9.26
C VAL A 14 -8.38 6.43 8.56
N ALA A 15 -8.32 7.61 9.15
CA ALA A 15 -9.03 8.77 8.63
C ALA A 15 -8.17 9.53 7.59
N THR A 16 -8.80 10.28 6.71
CA THR A 16 -8.09 11.15 5.78
C THR A 16 -7.91 12.53 6.38
N ALA A 17 -6.66 13.03 6.40
CA ALA A 17 -6.35 14.42 6.75
C ALA A 17 -5.03 14.84 6.08
N ASP A 18 -4.87 16.14 5.85
CA ASP A 18 -3.65 16.69 5.24
C ASP A 18 -2.78 17.37 6.31
N PRO A 19 -1.57 16.86 6.58
CA PRO A 19 -0.65 17.46 7.55
C PRO A 19 -0.30 18.92 7.27
N ARG A 20 -0.40 19.40 6.03
CA ARG A 20 -0.10 20.79 5.66
C ARG A 20 -1.12 21.81 6.16
N GLN A 21 -2.30 21.37 6.57
CA GLN A 21 -3.36 22.27 7.04
C GLN A 21 -3.00 22.92 8.37
N SER A 22 -3.20 24.22 8.48
CA SER A 22 -2.91 25.00 9.70
C SER A 22 -3.69 24.53 10.93
N ASN A 23 -4.87 23.93 10.71
CA ASN A 23 -5.73 23.37 11.75
C ASN A 23 -5.57 21.85 11.92
N PHE A 24 -4.52 21.22 11.37
CA PHE A 24 -4.33 19.76 11.36
C PHE A 24 -4.43 19.16 12.78
N LYS A 25 -3.78 19.77 13.77
CA LYS A 25 -3.88 19.34 15.18
C LYS A 25 -5.32 19.31 15.69
N LYS A 26 -6.15 20.30 15.30
CA LYS A 26 -7.58 20.32 15.65
C LYS A 26 -8.34 19.20 14.97
N ILE A 27 -8.03 18.91 13.71
CA ILE A 27 -8.63 17.81 12.95
C ILE A 27 -8.32 16.48 13.62
N LEU A 28 -7.05 16.22 13.99
CA LEU A 28 -6.66 15.00 14.71
C LEU A 28 -7.46 14.81 16.01
N LYS A 29 -7.57 15.86 16.81
CA LYS A 29 -8.36 15.83 18.05
C LYS A 29 -9.84 15.55 17.81
N LEU A 30 -10.43 16.11 16.75
CA LEU A 30 -11.82 15.86 16.37
C LEU A 30 -12.04 14.41 15.94
N HIS A 31 -11.16 13.85 15.11
CA HIS A 31 -11.22 12.45 14.74
C HIS A 31 -11.12 11.53 15.97
N ALA A 32 -10.14 11.78 16.85
CA ALA A 32 -9.96 11.01 18.08
C ALA A 32 -11.17 11.10 19.02
N LYS A 33 -11.79 12.29 19.15
CA LYS A 33 -12.99 12.48 19.95
C LYS A 33 -14.20 11.71 19.41
N ASN A 34 -14.32 11.65 18.06
CA ASN A 34 -15.49 11.06 17.41
C ASN A 34 -15.39 9.53 17.27
N SER A 35 -14.22 8.93 17.44
CA SER A 35 -14.07 7.48 17.38
C SER A 35 -12.90 6.97 18.22
N SER A 36 -13.20 6.09 19.16
CA SER A 36 -12.20 5.32 19.91
C SER A 36 -11.45 4.28 19.03
N ARG A 37 -11.93 4.06 17.79
CA ARG A 37 -11.32 3.14 16.83
C ARG A 37 -10.34 3.81 15.87
N LEU A 38 -10.13 5.13 15.98
CA LEU A 38 -9.12 5.82 15.17
C LEU A 38 -7.72 5.27 15.53
N ARG A 39 -6.96 4.87 14.51
CA ARG A 39 -5.60 4.35 14.68
C ARG A 39 -4.56 5.10 13.87
N GLY A 40 -4.97 5.72 12.78
CA GLY A 40 -4.04 6.38 11.89
C GLY A 40 -4.68 7.41 10.98
N ILE A 41 -3.81 8.06 10.23
CA ILE A 41 -4.18 9.02 9.19
C ILE A 41 -3.61 8.54 7.86
N ARG A 42 -4.38 8.72 6.81
CA ARG A 42 -3.95 8.51 5.42
C ARG A 42 -3.93 9.82 4.67
N ARG A 43 -2.84 10.04 3.92
CA ARG A 43 -2.77 11.08 2.90
C ARG A 43 -2.07 10.53 1.67
N MET A 44 -2.78 10.48 0.57
CA MET A 44 -2.21 10.01 -0.71
C MET A 44 -1.21 11.04 -1.23
N GLY A 45 -0.02 10.56 -1.61
CA GLY A 45 1.05 11.37 -2.18
C GLY A 45 1.33 11.03 -3.65
N ALA A 46 0.56 10.10 -4.25
CA ALA A 46 0.82 9.55 -5.57
C ALA A 46 0.66 10.58 -6.69
N VAL A 47 1.77 10.95 -7.32
CA VAL A 47 1.86 11.78 -8.53
C VAL A 47 2.90 11.14 -9.44
N HIS A 48 2.53 10.89 -10.70
CA HIS A 48 3.42 10.33 -11.70
C HIS A 48 3.86 11.39 -12.71
N GLU A 49 5.11 11.28 -13.24
CA GLU A 49 5.61 12.19 -14.27
C GLU A 49 4.85 12.07 -15.59
N ASP A 50 4.43 10.85 -15.97
CA ASP A 50 3.54 10.62 -17.11
C ASP A 50 2.15 11.20 -16.80
N LYS A 51 1.81 12.30 -17.46
CA LYS A 51 0.54 13.02 -17.29
C LYS A 51 -0.70 12.26 -17.78
N GLY A 52 -0.52 11.11 -18.38
CA GLY A 52 -1.60 10.17 -18.68
C GLY A 52 -1.98 9.25 -17.50
N ILE A 53 -1.21 9.30 -16.40
CA ILE A 53 -1.48 8.57 -15.17
C ILE A 53 -2.08 9.55 -14.14
N LEU A 54 -3.16 9.11 -13.47
CA LEU A 54 -3.91 9.97 -12.56
C LEU A 54 -3.06 10.39 -11.35
N ALA A 55 -3.01 11.69 -11.09
CA ALA A 55 -2.44 12.22 -9.87
C ALA A 55 -3.48 12.19 -8.73
N TRP A 56 -3.07 11.74 -7.55
CA TRP A 56 -3.88 11.66 -6.33
C TRP A 56 -3.46 12.67 -5.26
N ALA A 57 -2.38 13.39 -5.52
CA ALA A 57 -1.95 14.55 -4.76
C ALA A 57 -1.86 15.78 -5.68
N ASP A 58 -1.89 16.94 -5.08
CA ASP A 58 -1.84 18.24 -5.76
C ASP A 58 -0.42 18.65 -6.16
N GLN A 59 0.59 17.96 -5.63
CA GLN A 59 2.00 18.19 -5.94
C GLN A 59 2.82 16.91 -5.85
N PRO A 60 3.90 16.78 -6.63
CA PRO A 60 4.90 15.74 -6.43
C PRO A 60 5.68 15.98 -5.12
N HIS A 61 6.39 14.96 -4.65
CA HIS A 61 7.25 15.03 -3.46
C HIS A 61 6.54 15.55 -2.20
N LEU A 62 5.25 15.16 -2.04
CA LEU A 62 4.43 15.60 -0.92
C LEU A 62 5.03 15.23 0.44
N TYR A 63 5.62 14.03 0.56
CA TYR A 63 6.13 13.52 1.85
C TYR A 63 7.46 14.12 2.28
N THR A 64 8.10 14.91 1.42
CA THR A 64 9.30 15.71 1.73
C THR A 64 9.03 17.21 1.75
N ASP A 65 7.78 17.63 1.53
CA ASP A 65 7.37 19.04 1.64
C ASP A 65 7.51 19.57 3.07
N LYS A 66 8.09 20.73 3.25
CA LYS A 66 8.36 21.33 4.57
C LYS A 66 7.12 21.53 5.44
N LYS A 67 5.98 21.90 4.82
CA LYS A 67 4.71 22.07 5.56
C LYS A 67 4.14 20.71 5.95
N PHE A 68 4.28 19.71 5.07
CA PHE A 68 3.87 18.34 5.36
C PHE A 68 4.67 17.79 6.54
N LEU A 69 5.99 17.87 6.50
CA LEU A 69 6.88 17.38 7.57
C LEU A 69 6.57 18.04 8.92
N LYS A 70 6.39 19.38 8.94
CA LYS A 70 5.99 20.11 10.14
C LYS A 70 4.67 19.63 10.73
N GLY A 71 3.69 19.32 9.89
CA GLY A 71 2.41 18.78 10.35
C GLY A 71 2.53 17.31 10.78
N PHE A 72 3.39 16.54 10.09
CA PHE A 72 3.60 15.12 10.37
C PHE A 72 4.12 14.86 11.80
N GLU A 73 4.92 15.77 12.37
CA GLU A 73 5.34 15.74 13.76
C GLU A 73 4.17 15.59 14.75
N GLN A 74 2.99 16.09 14.40
CA GLN A 74 1.79 15.97 15.23
C GLN A 74 1.25 14.52 15.28
N LEU A 75 1.48 13.71 14.22
CA LEU A 75 1.11 12.30 14.21
C LEU A 75 1.94 11.51 15.22
N ALA A 76 3.25 11.71 15.22
CA ALA A 76 4.17 11.09 16.18
C ALA A 76 3.75 11.41 17.62
N GLN A 77 3.45 12.68 17.94
CA GLN A 77 3.00 13.12 19.26
C GLN A 77 1.69 12.48 19.71
N HIS A 78 0.80 12.10 18.79
CA HIS A 78 -0.50 11.47 19.09
C HIS A 78 -0.46 9.94 18.95
N GLN A 79 0.70 9.36 18.63
CA GLN A 79 0.87 7.91 18.42
C GLN A 79 -0.07 7.34 17.34
N PHE A 80 -0.42 8.13 16.32
CA PHE A 80 -1.16 7.66 15.17
C PHE A 80 -0.22 7.07 14.12
N SER A 81 -0.66 5.97 13.49
CA SER A 81 0.02 5.45 12.30
C SER A 81 -0.24 6.32 11.08
N PHE A 82 0.61 6.18 10.07
CA PHE A 82 0.43 6.84 8.78
C PHE A 82 0.32 5.82 7.66
N ASP A 83 -0.77 5.86 6.90
CA ASP A 83 -0.96 5.06 5.70
C ASP A 83 -0.52 5.89 4.48
N ALA A 84 0.60 5.50 3.89
CA ALA A 84 1.22 6.18 2.76
C ALA A 84 0.87 5.47 1.46
N TRP A 85 0.39 6.21 0.46
CA TRP A 85 0.24 5.71 -0.89
C TRP A 85 0.93 6.62 -1.90
N VAL A 86 1.88 6.05 -2.62
CA VAL A 86 2.67 6.69 -3.67
C VAL A 86 2.79 5.76 -4.88
N TYR A 87 3.20 6.28 -6.03
CA TYR A 87 3.75 5.47 -7.10
C TYR A 87 5.19 5.08 -6.78
N SER A 88 5.66 3.97 -7.35
CA SER A 88 7.01 3.44 -7.08
C SER A 88 8.12 4.46 -7.33
N THR A 89 7.95 5.34 -8.29
CA THR A 89 8.88 6.44 -8.58
C THR A 89 9.06 7.45 -7.44
N GLN A 90 8.25 7.35 -6.38
CA GLN A 90 8.26 8.25 -5.21
C GLN A 90 8.63 7.51 -3.92
N LEU A 91 9.10 6.26 -3.97
CA LEU A 91 9.46 5.49 -2.77
C LEU A 91 10.60 6.15 -1.99
N GLN A 92 11.51 6.87 -2.66
CA GLN A 92 12.59 7.62 -2.01
C GLN A 92 12.06 8.74 -1.09
N ASP A 93 10.93 9.37 -1.41
CA ASP A 93 10.29 10.35 -0.53
C ASP A 93 9.80 9.68 0.77
N LEU A 94 9.25 8.47 0.65
CA LEU A 94 8.78 7.71 1.81
C LEU A 94 9.94 7.21 2.67
N ILE A 95 11.06 6.80 2.07
CA ILE A 95 12.28 6.42 2.79
C ILE A 95 12.80 7.60 3.62
N GLN A 96 12.85 8.80 3.02
CA GLN A 96 13.26 10.01 3.73
C GLN A 96 12.32 10.33 4.90
N LEU A 97 10.99 10.26 4.68
CA LEU A 97 9.99 10.45 5.74
C LEU A 97 10.18 9.46 6.88
N ALA A 98 10.35 8.17 6.56
CA ALA A 98 10.52 7.11 7.55
C ALA A 98 11.78 7.30 8.42
N ARG A 99 12.89 7.69 7.77
CA ARG A 99 14.16 7.96 8.47
C ARG A 99 14.09 9.22 9.35
N GLN A 100 13.32 10.23 8.93
CA GLN A 100 13.13 11.45 9.72
C GLN A 100 12.21 11.24 10.93
N PHE A 101 11.27 10.30 10.86
CA PHE A 101 10.30 10.01 11.93
C PHE A 101 10.32 8.53 12.34
N PRO A 102 11.44 8.04 12.90
CA PRO A 102 11.62 6.61 13.18
C PRO A 102 10.65 6.05 14.21
N GLU A 103 10.09 6.90 15.08
CA GLU A 103 9.10 6.51 16.10
C GLU A 103 7.66 6.43 15.56
N THR A 104 7.42 6.88 14.32
CA THR A 104 6.09 6.81 13.71
C THR A 104 5.94 5.53 12.90
N SER A 105 4.95 4.71 13.23
CA SER A 105 4.62 3.55 12.42
C SER A 105 3.98 3.98 11.10
N ILE A 106 4.60 3.61 9.99
CA ILE A 106 4.16 3.94 8.64
C ILE A 106 3.86 2.65 7.88
N VAL A 107 2.80 2.62 7.10
CA VAL A 107 2.53 1.52 6.18
C VAL A 107 2.46 2.01 4.74
N LEU A 108 3.24 1.37 3.87
CA LEU A 108 3.16 1.57 2.43
C LEU A 108 1.97 0.81 1.87
N ASP A 109 1.00 1.52 1.31
CA ASP A 109 -0.12 0.89 0.61
C ASP A 109 0.31 0.35 -0.77
N HIS A 110 -0.26 -0.79 -1.14
CA HIS A 110 -0.23 -1.34 -2.50
C HIS A 110 1.19 -1.58 -3.05
N LEU A 111 2.14 -1.97 -2.18
CA LEU A 111 3.55 -2.19 -2.54
C LEU A 111 4.16 -1.01 -3.34
N GLY A 112 3.68 0.23 -3.10
CA GLY A 112 4.16 1.40 -3.81
C GLY A 112 3.72 1.49 -5.28
N THR A 113 2.70 0.76 -5.68
CA THR A 113 2.02 0.86 -6.98
C THR A 113 2.96 1.15 -8.16
N PRO A 114 3.75 0.17 -8.64
CA PRO A 114 4.63 0.35 -9.80
C PRO A 114 3.82 0.44 -11.09
N ALA A 115 3.43 1.67 -11.45
CA ALA A 115 2.60 1.92 -12.63
C ALA A 115 3.25 1.38 -13.90
N GLY A 116 2.48 0.65 -14.72
CA GLY A 116 2.94 0.12 -15.99
C GLY A 116 3.86 -1.11 -15.92
N ILE A 117 4.02 -1.72 -14.75
CA ILE A 117 4.91 -2.89 -14.57
C ILE A 117 4.49 -4.10 -15.42
N PHE A 118 3.21 -4.28 -15.70
CA PHE A 118 2.68 -5.41 -16.47
C PHE A 118 2.30 -5.04 -17.91
N GLY A 119 2.28 -3.75 -18.26
CA GLY A 119 1.91 -3.29 -19.59
C GLY A 119 1.72 -1.78 -19.66
N LYS A 120 1.47 -1.28 -20.84
CA LYS A 120 1.31 0.16 -21.09
C LYS A 120 0.18 0.78 -20.27
N VAL A 121 0.52 1.88 -19.60
CA VAL A 121 -0.42 2.81 -18.96
C VAL A 121 -0.05 4.26 -19.29
N GLY A 122 -0.98 5.19 -19.07
CA GLY A 122 -0.73 6.59 -19.41
C GLY A 122 -0.38 6.79 -20.88
N LYS A 123 0.57 7.67 -21.16
CA LYS A 123 1.06 7.95 -22.51
C LYS A 123 2.13 6.94 -22.93
N ASN A 124 3.16 6.76 -22.12
CA ASN A 124 4.36 6.00 -22.47
C ASN A 124 4.86 5.02 -21.41
N THR A 125 4.34 5.03 -20.20
CA THR A 125 4.79 4.19 -19.08
C THR A 125 4.49 2.72 -19.36
N GLY A 126 5.49 1.85 -19.22
CA GLY A 126 5.38 0.41 -19.47
C GLY A 126 5.14 0.01 -20.94
N LEU A 127 5.42 0.92 -21.89
CA LEU A 127 5.17 0.71 -23.32
C LEU A 127 6.00 -0.45 -23.89
N THR A 128 7.28 -0.53 -23.55
CA THR A 128 8.21 -1.56 -24.05
C THR A 128 8.51 -2.60 -22.97
N GLN A 129 8.97 -3.80 -23.37
CA GLN A 129 9.41 -4.81 -22.41
C GLN A 129 10.56 -4.28 -21.55
N THR A 130 11.59 -3.71 -22.17
CA THR A 130 12.72 -3.09 -21.44
C THR A 130 12.24 -2.03 -20.44
N GLY A 131 11.24 -1.21 -20.81
CA GLY A 131 10.65 -0.24 -19.87
C GLY A 131 10.00 -0.90 -18.65
N ARG A 132 9.29 -2.02 -18.85
CA ARG A 132 8.69 -2.79 -17.76
C ARG A 132 9.73 -3.47 -16.87
N ASP A 133 10.78 -4.02 -17.49
CA ASP A 133 11.88 -4.65 -16.75
C ASP A 133 12.62 -3.62 -15.88
N ASN A 134 12.83 -2.39 -16.38
CA ASN A 134 13.42 -1.30 -15.62
C ASN A 134 12.51 -0.86 -14.45
N ILE A 135 11.18 -0.76 -14.69
CA ILE A 135 10.21 -0.46 -13.62
C ILE A 135 10.29 -1.53 -12.51
N PHE A 136 10.33 -2.81 -12.90
CA PHE A 136 10.41 -3.90 -11.94
C PHE A 136 11.72 -3.89 -11.15
N TYR A 137 12.85 -3.73 -11.84
CA TYR A 137 14.17 -3.67 -11.22
C TYR A 137 14.27 -2.50 -10.23
N GLN A 138 13.92 -1.29 -10.65
CA GLN A 138 13.98 -0.13 -9.77
C GLN A 138 13.04 -0.27 -8.55
N TRP A 139 11.83 -0.80 -8.79
CA TRP A 139 10.89 -1.09 -7.70
C TRP A 139 11.46 -2.09 -6.70
N GLN A 140 12.17 -3.13 -7.17
CA GLN A 140 12.80 -4.12 -6.27
C GLN A 140 13.87 -3.47 -5.37
N GLU A 141 14.74 -2.65 -5.94
CA GLU A 141 15.78 -1.93 -5.20
C GLU A 141 15.15 -0.98 -4.16
N ASP A 142 14.19 -0.18 -4.57
CA ASP A 142 13.52 0.77 -3.67
C ASP A 142 12.73 0.07 -2.54
N ILE A 143 12.07 -1.04 -2.83
CA ILE A 143 11.37 -1.86 -1.81
C ILE A 143 12.38 -2.47 -0.83
N ALA A 144 13.51 -2.95 -1.31
CA ALA A 144 14.56 -3.50 -0.45
C ALA A 144 15.17 -2.41 0.45
N GLU A 145 15.43 -1.23 -0.09
CA GLU A 145 15.90 -0.08 0.68
C GLU A 145 14.87 0.38 1.72
N LEU A 146 13.61 0.53 1.32
CA LEU A 146 12.52 0.92 2.23
C LEU A 146 12.36 -0.07 3.39
N ALA A 147 12.55 -1.37 3.12
CA ALA A 147 12.48 -2.42 4.14
C ALA A 147 13.57 -2.32 5.22
N THR A 148 14.67 -1.57 4.97
CA THR A 148 15.68 -1.28 5.99
C THR A 148 15.17 -0.33 7.07
N CYS A 149 14.08 0.40 6.83
CA CYS A 149 13.44 1.26 7.82
C CYS A 149 12.56 0.39 8.76
N PRO A 150 12.90 0.25 10.05
CA PRO A 150 12.19 -0.70 10.94
C PRO A 150 10.75 -0.29 11.25
N ASN A 151 10.42 1.00 11.12
CA ASN A 151 9.09 1.57 11.33
C ASN A 151 8.16 1.45 10.12
N ILE A 152 8.62 0.85 9.01
CA ILE A 152 7.82 0.64 7.81
C ILE A 152 7.24 -0.78 7.76
N TYR A 153 5.93 -0.83 7.54
CA TYR A 153 5.16 -1.99 7.10
C TYR A 153 4.71 -1.80 5.65
N THR A 154 4.27 -2.87 5.00
CA THR A 154 3.67 -2.75 3.66
C THR A 154 2.42 -3.61 3.53
N LYS A 155 1.53 -3.21 2.61
CA LYS A 155 0.34 -3.98 2.25
C LYS A 155 0.51 -4.61 0.87
N MET A 156 0.43 -5.92 0.81
CA MET A 156 0.14 -6.61 -0.43
C MET A 156 -1.34 -6.44 -0.75
N SER A 157 -1.63 -5.39 -1.47
CA SER A 157 -2.98 -4.95 -1.83
C SER A 157 -2.92 -4.10 -3.11
N GLY A 158 -4.05 -3.87 -3.76
CA GLY A 158 -4.13 -2.99 -4.93
C GLY A 158 -3.36 -3.48 -6.15
N LEU A 159 -2.91 -4.74 -6.18
CA LEU A 159 -2.12 -5.29 -7.27
C LEU A 159 -2.98 -5.69 -8.48
N MET A 160 -4.31 -5.58 -8.33
CA MET A 160 -5.26 -5.78 -9.42
C MET A 160 -5.84 -4.45 -9.94
N MET A 161 -5.25 -3.32 -9.58
CA MET A 161 -5.59 -2.02 -10.15
C MET A 161 -5.11 -1.90 -11.60
N PRO A 162 -5.92 -1.36 -12.52
CA PRO A 162 -5.56 -1.19 -13.93
C PRO A 162 -4.27 -0.41 -14.19
N VAL A 163 -3.88 0.48 -13.27
CA VAL A 163 -2.67 1.30 -13.38
C VAL A 163 -1.36 0.48 -13.39
N LEU A 164 -1.39 -0.79 -12.94
CA LEU A 164 -0.22 -1.67 -13.07
C LEU A 164 -0.02 -2.19 -14.51
N GLY A 165 -1.00 -2.01 -15.41
CA GLY A 165 -0.88 -2.32 -16.83
C GLY A 165 -1.39 -3.68 -17.26
N HIS A 166 -1.81 -4.57 -16.35
CA HIS A 166 -2.57 -5.76 -16.74
C HIS A 166 -3.92 -5.33 -17.34
N GLN A 167 -4.45 -6.05 -18.29
CA GLN A 167 -5.65 -5.62 -19.01
C GLN A 167 -6.93 -6.34 -18.53
N PHE A 168 -6.90 -7.06 -17.40
CA PHE A 168 -8.04 -7.86 -16.91
C PHE A 168 -9.35 -7.07 -16.76
N HIS A 169 -9.26 -5.77 -16.44
CA HIS A 169 -10.45 -4.90 -16.36
C HIS A 169 -11.16 -4.68 -17.70
N LYS A 170 -10.52 -5.04 -18.82
CA LYS A 170 -11.08 -4.96 -20.19
C LYS A 170 -11.66 -6.29 -20.66
N ASP A 171 -11.34 -7.38 -19.98
CA ASP A 171 -11.81 -8.70 -20.35
C ASP A 171 -13.26 -8.91 -19.96
N LYS A 172 -13.96 -9.76 -20.73
CA LYS A 172 -15.34 -10.15 -20.40
C LYS A 172 -15.44 -10.98 -19.12
N ARG A 173 -14.36 -11.57 -18.70
CA ARG A 173 -14.27 -12.42 -17.48
C ARG A 173 -13.22 -11.86 -16.56
N LEU A 174 -13.48 -11.93 -15.27
CA LEU A 174 -12.51 -11.60 -14.24
C LEU A 174 -11.31 -12.54 -14.30
N SER A 175 -10.14 -12.06 -13.85
CA SER A 175 -8.93 -12.88 -13.76
C SER A 175 -9.16 -14.12 -12.91
N THR A 176 -8.57 -15.23 -13.36
CA THR A 176 -8.56 -16.48 -12.59
C THR A 176 -7.51 -16.42 -11.49
N LYS A 177 -7.65 -17.32 -10.49
CA LYS A 177 -6.64 -17.47 -9.43
C LYS A 177 -5.25 -17.74 -10.01
N GLN A 178 -5.14 -18.64 -10.99
CA GLN A 178 -3.84 -18.98 -11.59
C GLN A 178 -3.20 -17.80 -12.31
N GLN A 179 -3.97 -17.04 -13.09
CA GLN A 179 -3.45 -15.83 -13.74
C GLN A 179 -2.90 -14.81 -12.74
N MET A 180 -3.55 -14.65 -11.59
CA MET A 180 -3.05 -13.79 -10.52
C MET A 180 -1.78 -14.35 -9.86
N ILE A 181 -1.71 -15.65 -9.60
CA ILE A 181 -0.51 -16.29 -9.06
C ILE A 181 0.68 -16.06 -10.00
N ASP A 182 0.51 -16.35 -11.28
CA ASP A 182 1.58 -16.21 -12.27
C ASP A 182 2.08 -14.77 -12.40
N LEU A 183 1.16 -13.80 -12.33
CA LEU A 183 1.47 -12.39 -12.49
C LEU A 183 2.08 -11.77 -11.22
N LEU A 184 1.53 -12.08 -10.05
CA LEU A 184 1.80 -11.33 -8.81
C LEU A 184 2.87 -11.98 -7.93
N SER A 185 3.18 -13.28 -8.13
CA SER A 185 4.18 -13.99 -7.31
C SER A 185 5.52 -13.29 -7.26
N PRO A 186 6.11 -12.79 -8.36
CA PRO A 186 7.41 -12.12 -8.29
C PRO A 186 7.41 -10.90 -7.36
N MET A 187 6.33 -10.12 -7.37
CA MET A 187 6.21 -8.93 -6.52
C MET A 187 5.99 -9.30 -5.05
N ILE A 188 5.04 -10.18 -4.78
CA ILE A 188 4.68 -10.59 -3.42
C ILE A 188 5.86 -11.28 -2.75
N LEU A 189 6.53 -12.20 -3.44
CA LEU A 189 7.69 -12.93 -2.92
C LEU A 189 8.87 -11.98 -2.66
N HIS A 190 9.11 -10.99 -3.52
CA HIS A 190 10.14 -9.98 -3.27
C HIS A 190 9.81 -9.15 -2.03
N ALA A 191 8.58 -8.70 -1.86
CA ALA A 191 8.15 -7.96 -0.67
C ALA A 191 8.30 -8.79 0.61
N LEU A 192 7.92 -10.08 0.57
CA LEU A 192 8.10 -11.01 1.71
C LEU A 192 9.57 -11.24 2.04
N LYS A 193 10.44 -11.35 1.02
CA LYS A 193 11.89 -11.48 1.22
C LYS A 193 12.50 -10.24 1.86
N SER A 194 12.06 -9.04 1.44
CA SER A 194 12.61 -7.75 1.90
C SER A 194 12.11 -7.38 3.29
N PHE A 195 10.80 -7.42 3.53
CA PHE A 195 10.19 -7.00 4.81
C PHE A 195 10.09 -8.12 5.86
N GLY A 196 10.27 -9.38 5.44
CA GLY A 196 9.94 -10.53 6.27
C GLY A 196 8.42 -10.71 6.46
N THR A 197 8.04 -11.81 7.11
CA THR A 197 6.62 -12.18 7.28
C THR A 197 5.89 -11.39 8.36
N TYR A 198 6.59 -10.54 9.12
CA TYR A 198 6.03 -9.77 10.25
C TYR A 198 5.71 -8.31 9.92
N ARG A 199 6.14 -7.81 8.75
CA ARG A 199 5.90 -6.43 8.33
C ARG A 199 5.16 -6.32 7.00
N VAL A 200 4.60 -7.42 6.49
CA VAL A 200 3.71 -7.45 5.34
C VAL A 200 2.31 -7.81 5.81
N MET A 201 1.28 -7.11 5.35
CA MET A 201 -0.10 -7.41 5.68
C MET A 201 -0.97 -7.49 4.43
N PHE A 202 -2.00 -8.33 4.48
CA PHE A 202 -3.00 -8.43 3.44
C PHE A 202 -3.92 -7.20 3.45
N GLY A 203 -4.29 -6.75 2.25
CA GLY A 203 -5.36 -5.79 2.03
C GLY A 203 -6.08 -6.09 0.71
N SER A 204 -7.39 -6.07 0.71
CA SER A 204 -8.17 -6.40 -0.49
C SER A 204 -8.18 -5.29 -1.53
N ASN A 205 -8.06 -4.03 -1.08
CA ASN A 205 -8.30 -2.83 -1.90
C ASN A 205 -9.69 -2.81 -2.59
N PHE A 206 -10.67 -3.58 -2.05
CA PHE A 206 -12.03 -3.53 -2.58
C PHE A 206 -12.76 -2.27 -2.09
N PRO A 207 -13.54 -1.63 -2.95
CA PRO A 207 -14.02 -2.13 -4.25
C PRO A 207 -13.12 -1.81 -5.46
N MET A 208 -11.94 -1.19 -5.31
CA MET A 208 -11.12 -0.74 -6.44
C MET A 208 -10.64 -1.91 -7.33
N ASP A 209 -10.20 -3.01 -6.73
CA ASP A 209 -9.72 -4.19 -7.47
C ASP A 209 -10.85 -5.04 -8.08
N LYS A 210 -12.13 -4.75 -7.73
CA LYS A 210 -13.31 -5.47 -8.22
C LYS A 210 -13.43 -5.46 -9.75
N VAL A 211 -12.90 -4.46 -10.41
CA VAL A 211 -12.94 -4.35 -11.89
C VAL A 211 -12.11 -5.44 -12.58
N SER A 212 -11.19 -6.06 -11.88
CA SER A 212 -10.23 -7.03 -12.44
C SER A 212 -10.36 -8.43 -11.84
N THR A 213 -10.88 -8.56 -10.61
CA THR A 213 -10.94 -9.84 -9.91
C THR A 213 -12.10 -9.91 -8.91
N SER A 214 -12.43 -11.12 -8.42
CA SER A 214 -13.33 -11.31 -7.28
C SER A 214 -12.53 -11.30 -5.96
N LEU A 215 -13.21 -10.94 -4.85
CA LEU A 215 -12.57 -10.96 -3.53
C LEU A 215 -12.11 -12.37 -3.13
N VAL A 216 -12.90 -13.40 -3.43
CA VAL A 216 -12.57 -14.79 -3.13
C VAL A 216 -11.32 -15.22 -3.90
N SER A 217 -11.31 -15.00 -5.22
CA SER A 217 -10.15 -15.37 -6.06
C SER A 217 -8.88 -14.62 -5.64
N LEU A 218 -9.01 -13.35 -5.21
CA LEU A 218 -7.88 -12.56 -4.72
C LEU A 218 -7.30 -13.15 -3.43
N ILE A 219 -8.16 -13.47 -2.45
CA ILE A 219 -7.74 -14.08 -1.18
C ILE A 219 -7.06 -15.43 -1.43
N ASP A 220 -7.67 -16.27 -2.28
CA ASP A 220 -7.13 -17.58 -2.60
C ASP A 220 -5.76 -17.49 -3.30
N ALA A 221 -5.61 -16.58 -4.28
CA ALA A 221 -4.34 -16.41 -4.98
C ALA A 221 -3.24 -15.92 -4.03
N TYR A 222 -3.52 -14.91 -3.20
CA TYR A 222 -2.56 -14.39 -2.25
C TYR A 222 -2.19 -15.41 -1.18
N SER A 223 -3.16 -16.22 -0.73
CA SER A 223 -2.91 -17.30 0.22
C SER A 223 -1.98 -18.36 -0.36
N ASP A 224 -2.18 -18.78 -1.60
CA ASP A 224 -1.31 -19.75 -2.26
C ASP A 224 0.12 -19.19 -2.45
N ILE A 225 0.26 -17.94 -2.86
CA ILE A 225 1.58 -17.29 -3.01
C ILE A 225 2.31 -17.20 -1.65
N VAL A 226 1.62 -16.78 -0.60
CA VAL A 226 2.20 -16.71 0.75
C VAL A 226 2.58 -18.10 1.25
N ALA A 227 1.72 -19.11 1.06
CA ALA A 227 1.97 -20.48 1.47
C ALA A 227 3.18 -21.09 0.74
N SER A 228 3.40 -20.74 -0.54
CA SER A 228 4.57 -21.19 -1.30
C SER A 228 5.89 -20.63 -0.76
N TYR A 229 5.87 -19.45 -0.13
CA TYR A 229 7.02 -18.86 0.55
C TYR A 229 7.21 -19.44 1.96
N ASN A 230 6.14 -19.40 2.76
CA ASN A 230 6.12 -19.95 4.12
C ASN A 230 4.66 -20.13 4.59
N ALA A 231 4.17 -21.35 4.65
CA ALA A 231 2.79 -21.63 5.05
C ALA A 231 2.46 -21.13 6.48
N SER A 232 3.43 -21.09 7.39
CA SER A 232 3.22 -20.57 8.75
C SER A 232 3.02 -19.06 8.80
N ALA A 233 3.37 -18.32 7.73
CA ALA A 233 3.21 -16.89 7.62
C ALA A 233 1.77 -16.43 7.31
N LEU A 234 0.90 -17.33 6.89
CA LEU A 234 -0.50 -16.99 6.54
C LEU A 234 -1.21 -16.24 7.66
N LYS A 235 -1.12 -16.74 8.90
CA LYS A 235 -1.76 -16.10 10.05
C LYS A 235 -1.20 -14.69 10.29
N ASN A 236 0.12 -14.53 10.20
CA ASN A 236 0.76 -13.23 10.40
C ASN A 236 0.25 -12.22 9.36
N ILE A 237 0.30 -12.59 8.08
CA ILE A 237 0.03 -11.68 6.96
C ILE A 237 -1.46 -11.33 6.85
N PHE A 238 -2.34 -12.32 7.07
CA PHE A 238 -3.79 -12.11 6.94
C PHE A 238 -4.47 -11.62 8.22
N TYR A 239 -3.77 -11.62 9.36
CA TYR A 239 -4.40 -11.26 10.63
C TYR A 239 -3.45 -10.54 11.60
N ASP A 240 -2.38 -11.20 12.10
CA ASP A 240 -1.63 -10.72 13.26
C ASP A 240 -0.91 -9.39 12.99
N ASN A 241 -0.32 -9.20 11.79
CA ASN A 241 0.43 -7.98 11.45
C ASN A 241 -0.48 -6.75 11.43
N ALA A 242 -1.68 -6.86 10.84
CA ALA A 242 -2.64 -5.76 10.86
C ALA A 242 -3.14 -5.48 12.29
N ARG A 243 -3.39 -6.54 13.06
CA ARG A 243 -3.78 -6.41 14.47
C ARG A 243 -2.72 -5.69 15.29
N GLN A 244 -1.46 -6.06 15.14
CA GLN A 244 -0.34 -5.42 15.84
C GLN A 244 -0.17 -3.96 15.38
N PHE A 245 -0.10 -3.72 14.07
CA PHE A 245 0.14 -2.39 13.51
C PHE A 245 -0.95 -1.40 13.91
N TYR A 246 -2.22 -1.79 13.80
CA TYR A 246 -3.37 -0.94 14.13
C TYR A 246 -3.84 -1.07 15.58
N ARG A 247 -3.17 -1.86 16.43
CA ARG A 247 -3.49 -2.03 17.86
C ARG A 247 -4.95 -2.44 18.08
N LEU A 248 -5.36 -3.55 17.44
CA LEU A 248 -6.71 -4.12 17.50
C LEU A 248 -6.88 -5.11 18.65
#